data_8a289b444f427061562628c443eebada
#
_entry.id   8a289b444f427061562628c443eebada
#
_cell.length_a   1.000
_cell.length_b   1.000
_cell.length_c   1.000
_cell.angle_alpha   90.00
_cell.angle_beta   90.00
_cell.angle_gamma   90.00
#
_symmetry.space_group_name_H-M   'P 1'
#
loop_
_entity.id
_entity.type
_entity.pdbx_description
1 polymer ?
#
loop_
_entity_poly.entity_id
_entity_poly.type
_entity_poly.pdbx_seq_one_letter_code
_entity_poly.pdbx_strand_id
1 'polypeptide(L)'
;MAFAVRAFSLDAQGLWRDEVDSLRFATAPWTELLATFTRPGWNGPFYFLMLRGWVALAGKTGFALRYLSLLWGILGVPLLYQLGRRLVNREVGLWAALLMAFSPYLVWYAQEVRMYTWVPFLVLLALYALDRAVVRPRWYWWATVLIATSLAFYSHILAALLIPVEMLFFLLHPTRHRRAWLGGLIVLILLTLPYLPLVHWQLRMVFEERQTGYPPHTLGEMASILASGWTTGMTAARPFWLDWIGLSLVSALGVLGLLALFLKRGEGGGWRRALALLVWVVLPLVAIWWVSLRGPIFTDRYLIWTAPAFYLAVAVGVVFLGRVWRYLPTLLLLVILIVNGVNLYQQVAVPIKPQFREAAVYLEEHRDPDALLLFQIPYNHFVVDYYWDLPLDPWAEAPFTNWRTPEGGYQVSQGSLALQMQDLTADFDEVWLVYSEVAMWDERELVKWWLDAHGVLLDEEHFYLVDLYHYALPQSE
;
A
#
# COMPACT_ATOMS: atom_id res chain seq x y z
N MET A 1 -7.41 -9.04 20.76
CA MET A 1 -6.51 -9.74 19.85
C MET A 1 -6.09 -8.86 18.65
N ALA A 2 -6.98 -8.39 17.77
CA ALA A 2 -6.60 -7.55 16.62
C ALA A 2 -5.79 -6.29 17.00
N PHE A 3 -6.11 -5.66 18.12
CA PHE A 3 -5.33 -4.55 18.68
C PHE A 3 -3.92 -5.00 19.10
N ALA A 4 -3.82 -6.05 19.91
CA ALA A 4 -2.54 -6.51 20.44
C ALA A 4 -1.54 -6.86 19.34
N VAL A 5 -1.99 -7.57 18.29
CA VAL A 5 -1.13 -7.97 17.16
C VAL A 5 -0.63 -6.76 16.36
N ARG A 6 -1.45 -5.71 16.22
CA ARG A 6 -1.08 -4.48 15.48
C ARG A 6 -0.28 -3.49 16.31
N ALA A 7 -0.51 -3.46 17.63
CA ALA A 7 0.21 -2.58 18.53
C ALA A 7 1.58 -3.15 18.95
N PHE A 8 1.74 -4.47 18.84
CA PHE A 8 3.00 -5.13 19.17
C PHE A 8 4.10 -4.65 18.20
N SER A 9 5.19 -4.16 18.75
CA SER A 9 6.35 -3.65 17.99
C SER A 9 6.01 -2.54 16.99
N LEU A 10 5.02 -1.69 17.29
CA LEU A 10 4.54 -0.65 16.37
C LEU A 10 5.63 0.34 15.93
N ASP A 11 6.64 0.59 16.78
CA ASP A 11 7.77 1.49 16.52
C ASP A 11 9.13 0.78 16.54
N ALA A 12 9.15 -0.54 16.41
CA ALA A 12 10.39 -1.32 16.43
C ALA A 12 11.29 -1.00 15.22
N GLN A 13 10.70 -0.82 14.05
CA GLN A 13 11.42 -0.42 12.84
C GLN A 13 11.24 1.07 12.56
N GLY A 14 12.28 1.71 12.03
CA GLY A 14 12.28 3.12 11.65
C GLY A 14 11.15 3.48 10.67
N LEU A 15 10.82 4.78 10.59
CA LEU A 15 10.02 5.30 9.49
C LEU A 15 10.87 5.28 8.22
N TRP A 16 10.26 4.96 7.11
CA TRP A 16 10.90 5.00 5.81
C TRP A 16 10.29 6.11 4.94
N ARG A 17 10.83 6.31 3.75
CA ARG A 17 10.49 7.43 2.86
C ARG A 17 8.99 7.70 2.75
N ASP A 18 8.19 6.69 2.42
CA ASP A 18 6.73 6.87 2.23
C ASP A 18 6.02 7.36 3.50
N GLU A 19 6.51 6.96 4.70
CA GLU A 19 5.93 7.37 5.97
C GLU A 19 6.30 8.80 6.32
N VAL A 20 7.57 9.18 6.11
CA VAL A 20 8.05 10.56 6.33
C VAL A 20 7.42 11.51 5.31
N ASP A 21 7.26 11.11 4.05
CA ASP A 21 6.51 11.89 3.05
C ASP A 21 5.07 12.17 3.51
N SER A 22 4.42 11.19 4.14
CA SER A 22 3.07 11.41 4.67
C SER A 22 3.05 12.48 5.76
N LEU A 23 4.05 12.49 6.67
CA LEU A 23 4.22 13.52 7.68
C LEU A 23 4.49 14.88 7.04
N ARG A 24 5.39 14.94 6.05
CA ARG A 24 5.74 16.15 5.32
C ARG A 24 4.50 16.77 4.65
N PHE A 25 3.72 15.98 3.91
CA PHE A 25 2.47 16.47 3.33
C PHE A 25 1.46 16.91 4.39
N ALA A 26 1.32 16.17 5.48
CA ALA A 26 0.41 16.54 6.57
C ALA A 26 0.80 17.86 7.24
N THR A 27 2.09 18.20 7.29
CA THR A 27 2.61 19.42 7.93
C THR A 27 2.85 20.57 6.95
N ALA A 28 2.76 20.33 5.64
CA ALA A 28 2.95 21.32 4.58
C ALA A 28 1.96 22.51 4.69
N PRO A 29 2.25 23.66 4.07
CA PRO A 29 1.29 24.75 3.94
C PRO A 29 -0.03 24.28 3.32
N TRP A 30 -1.15 24.92 3.71
CA TRP A 30 -2.49 24.51 3.23
C TRP A 30 -2.63 24.53 1.71
N THR A 31 -2.01 25.50 1.05
CA THR A 31 -2.02 25.62 -0.42
C THR A 31 -1.34 24.42 -1.09
N GLU A 32 -0.23 23.96 -0.56
CA GLU A 32 0.50 22.81 -1.08
C GLU A 32 -0.26 21.50 -0.83
N LEU A 33 -0.76 21.31 0.40
CA LEU A 33 -1.56 20.14 0.76
C LEU A 33 -2.79 20.00 -0.14
N LEU A 34 -3.52 21.07 -0.39
CA LEU A 34 -4.69 21.04 -1.26
C LEU A 34 -4.32 20.87 -2.74
N ALA A 35 -3.16 21.37 -3.16
CA ALA A 35 -2.67 21.20 -4.53
C ALA A 35 -2.35 19.76 -4.89
N THR A 36 -2.09 18.87 -3.91
CA THR A 36 -1.89 17.42 -4.17
C THR A 36 -3.09 16.81 -4.88
N PHE A 37 -4.30 17.31 -4.58
CA PHE A 37 -5.54 16.82 -5.19
C PHE A 37 -5.67 17.14 -6.69
N THR A 38 -5.02 18.21 -7.15
CA THR A 38 -5.13 18.67 -8.54
C THR A 38 -4.03 18.15 -9.45
N ARG A 39 -3.04 17.45 -8.90
CA ARG A 39 -1.91 16.88 -9.66
C ARG A 39 -2.23 15.48 -10.17
N PRO A 40 -2.12 15.22 -11.50
CA PRO A 40 -2.32 13.88 -12.05
C PRO A 40 -1.41 12.84 -11.40
N GLY A 41 -1.96 11.69 -11.04
CA GLY A 41 -1.20 10.60 -10.42
C GLY A 41 -0.96 10.72 -8.91
N TRP A 42 -1.29 11.86 -8.32
CA TRP A 42 -1.16 12.04 -6.88
C TRP A 42 -2.42 11.58 -6.14
N ASN A 43 -2.24 11.12 -4.90
CA ASN A 43 -3.36 10.79 -4.02
C ASN A 43 -4.04 12.07 -3.53
N GLY A 44 -5.33 11.97 -3.18
CA GLY A 44 -6.08 13.10 -2.66
C GLY A 44 -5.62 13.54 -1.26
N PRO A 45 -5.98 14.76 -0.84
CA PRO A 45 -5.47 15.36 0.40
C PRO A 45 -6.10 14.82 1.68
N PHE A 46 -7.18 14.04 1.61
CA PHE A 46 -8.00 13.78 2.81
C PHE A 46 -7.26 12.98 3.89
N TYR A 47 -6.47 11.97 3.50
CA TYR A 47 -5.66 11.23 4.47
C TYR A 47 -4.65 12.15 5.17
N PHE A 48 -3.99 13.03 4.44
CA PHE A 48 -3.02 13.98 4.98
C PHE A 48 -3.67 15.04 5.87
N LEU A 49 -4.91 15.48 5.55
CA LEU A 49 -5.70 16.36 6.42
C LEU A 49 -6.03 15.69 7.76
N MET A 50 -6.44 14.42 7.72
CA MET A 50 -6.70 13.63 8.91
C MET A 50 -5.42 13.43 9.73
N LEU A 51 -4.30 13.10 9.06
CA LEU A 51 -3.00 12.95 9.69
C LEU A 51 -2.52 14.27 10.31
N ARG A 52 -2.74 15.41 9.66
CA ARG A 52 -2.44 16.74 10.21
C ARG A 52 -3.14 16.99 11.54
N GLY A 53 -4.43 16.71 11.60
CA GLY A 53 -5.20 16.80 12.86
C GLY A 53 -4.67 15.83 13.92
N TRP A 54 -4.29 14.63 13.52
CA TRP A 54 -3.74 13.63 14.42
C TRP A 54 -2.36 14.03 14.95
N VAL A 55 -1.47 14.54 14.12
CA VAL A 55 -0.14 15.07 14.52
C VAL A 55 -0.28 16.20 15.55
N ALA A 56 -1.25 17.10 15.38
CA ALA A 56 -1.51 18.16 16.34
C ALA A 56 -1.98 17.64 17.72
N LEU A 57 -2.61 16.45 17.76
CA LEU A 57 -3.11 15.85 19.00
C LEU A 57 -2.10 14.89 19.65
N ALA A 58 -1.40 14.08 18.85
CA ALA A 58 -0.63 12.94 19.32
C ALA A 58 0.90 13.12 19.16
N GLY A 59 1.34 14.16 18.44
CA GLY A 59 2.76 14.40 18.15
C GLY A 59 3.26 13.67 16.91
N LYS A 60 4.60 13.68 16.73
CA LYS A 60 5.30 13.23 15.52
C LYS A 60 6.12 11.95 15.72
N THR A 61 6.08 11.29 16.88
CA THR A 61 6.84 10.05 17.09
C THR A 61 6.33 8.95 16.16
N GLY A 62 7.19 8.01 15.75
CA GLY A 62 6.83 6.90 14.87
C GLY A 62 5.65 6.11 15.43
N PHE A 63 5.63 5.85 16.75
CA PHE A 63 4.50 5.23 17.43
C PHE A 63 3.19 6.01 17.26
N ALA A 64 3.20 7.32 17.54
CA ALA A 64 2.02 8.17 17.44
C ALA A 64 1.48 8.22 16.01
N LEU A 65 2.36 8.38 15.03
CA LEU A 65 1.98 8.45 13.61
C LEU A 65 1.33 7.16 13.13
N ARG A 66 1.91 5.99 13.42
CA ARG A 66 1.40 4.68 13.02
C ARG A 66 0.11 4.30 13.74
N TYR A 67 -0.10 4.84 14.95
CA TYR A 67 -1.28 4.54 15.75
C TYR A 67 -2.59 4.94 15.04
N LEU A 68 -2.58 6.00 14.22
CA LEU A 68 -3.74 6.37 13.39
C LEU A 68 -4.13 5.27 12.41
N SER A 69 -3.16 4.70 11.70
CA SER A 69 -3.38 3.59 10.75
C SER A 69 -3.84 2.32 11.48
N LEU A 70 -3.27 2.05 12.65
CA LEU A 70 -3.67 0.94 13.52
C LEU A 70 -5.14 1.02 13.91
N LEU A 71 -5.65 2.20 14.31
CA LEU A 71 -7.06 2.39 14.68
C LEU A 71 -8.00 1.99 13.54
N TRP A 72 -7.74 2.43 12.33
CA TRP A 72 -8.57 2.10 11.17
C TRP A 72 -8.49 0.61 10.81
N GLY A 73 -7.31 0.00 10.93
CA GLY A 73 -7.13 -1.44 10.75
C GLY A 73 -7.94 -2.27 11.73
N ILE A 74 -8.10 -1.81 12.99
CA ILE A 74 -8.94 -2.48 13.99
C ILE A 74 -10.41 -2.31 13.68
N LEU A 75 -10.85 -1.09 13.33
CA LEU A 75 -12.25 -0.79 13.05
C LEU A 75 -12.77 -1.52 11.80
N GLY A 76 -11.90 -1.87 10.87
CA GLY A 76 -12.24 -2.69 9.70
C GLY A 76 -12.70 -4.11 10.07
N VAL A 77 -12.14 -4.71 11.14
CA VAL A 77 -12.45 -6.09 11.54
C VAL A 77 -13.94 -6.32 11.88
N PRO A 78 -14.57 -5.53 12.77
CA PRO A 78 -16.01 -5.68 13.06
C PRO A 78 -16.89 -5.33 11.86
N LEU A 79 -16.46 -4.44 10.96
CA LEU A 79 -17.19 -4.16 9.72
C LEU A 79 -17.20 -5.37 8.80
N LEU A 80 -16.06 -6.04 8.62
CA LEU A 80 -15.99 -7.28 7.82
C LEU A 80 -16.86 -8.39 8.42
N TYR A 81 -16.86 -8.53 9.76
CA TYR A 81 -17.79 -9.44 10.44
C TYR A 81 -19.25 -9.13 10.07
N GLN A 82 -19.65 -7.86 10.20
CA GLN A 82 -21.03 -7.46 9.92
C GLN A 82 -21.41 -7.66 8.45
N LEU A 83 -20.50 -7.34 7.53
CA LEU A 83 -20.72 -7.55 6.10
C LEU A 83 -20.84 -9.04 5.77
N GLY A 84 -19.91 -9.89 6.23
CA GLY A 84 -19.93 -11.33 6.02
C GLY A 84 -21.17 -12.01 6.61
N ARG A 85 -21.58 -11.59 7.83
CA ARG A 85 -22.82 -12.06 8.47
C ARG A 85 -24.06 -11.75 7.62
N ARG A 86 -24.08 -10.62 6.96
CA ARG A 86 -25.21 -10.20 6.13
C ARG A 86 -25.20 -10.82 4.74
N LEU A 87 -24.04 -10.88 4.12
CA LEU A 87 -23.89 -11.45 2.78
C LEU A 87 -24.10 -12.98 2.77
N VAL A 88 -23.64 -13.68 3.82
CA VAL A 88 -23.68 -15.13 3.87
C VAL A 88 -24.33 -15.63 5.17
N ASN A 89 -23.61 -15.61 6.30
CA ASN A 89 -24.11 -15.98 7.62
C ASN A 89 -23.13 -15.53 8.74
N ARG A 90 -23.51 -15.77 9.99
CA ARG A 90 -22.74 -15.40 11.19
C ARG A 90 -21.36 -16.08 11.24
N GLU A 91 -21.29 -17.35 10.88
CA GLU A 91 -20.05 -18.13 10.92
C GLU A 91 -19.02 -17.58 9.91
N VAL A 92 -19.45 -17.35 8.66
CA VAL A 92 -18.61 -16.75 7.62
C VAL A 92 -18.12 -15.37 8.07
N GLY A 93 -18.99 -14.54 8.66
CA GLY A 93 -18.57 -13.25 9.19
C GLY A 93 -17.48 -13.38 10.26
N LEU A 94 -17.63 -14.34 11.18
CA LEU A 94 -16.65 -14.57 12.25
C LEU A 94 -15.30 -15.05 11.69
N TRP A 95 -15.31 -16.03 10.79
CA TRP A 95 -14.09 -16.55 10.17
C TRP A 95 -13.37 -15.47 9.35
N ALA A 96 -14.09 -14.69 8.54
CA ALA A 96 -13.50 -13.60 7.78
C ALA A 96 -12.86 -12.54 8.68
N ALA A 97 -13.53 -12.18 9.80
CA ALA A 97 -13.01 -11.23 10.77
C ALA A 97 -11.73 -11.76 11.47
N LEU A 98 -11.67 -13.06 11.80
CA LEU A 98 -10.48 -13.69 12.37
C LEU A 98 -9.32 -13.69 11.35
N LEU A 99 -9.56 -14.08 10.10
CA LEU A 99 -8.57 -14.03 9.03
C LEU A 99 -8.02 -12.61 8.85
N MET A 100 -8.89 -11.60 8.79
CA MET A 100 -8.49 -10.20 8.71
C MET A 100 -7.70 -9.72 9.93
N ALA A 101 -8.08 -10.18 11.13
CA ALA A 101 -7.44 -9.77 12.38
C ALA A 101 -5.99 -10.25 12.47
N PHE A 102 -5.70 -11.45 11.97
CA PHE A 102 -4.40 -12.11 12.03
C PHE A 102 -3.65 -12.16 10.70
N SER A 103 -4.12 -11.46 9.67
CA SER A 103 -3.43 -11.36 8.38
C SER A 103 -2.11 -10.61 8.54
N PRO A 104 -0.94 -11.21 8.24
CA PRO A 104 0.35 -10.53 8.30
C PRO A 104 0.38 -9.32 7.35
N TYR A 105 -0.23 -9.45 6.17
CA TYR A 105 -0.36 -8.39 5.19
C TYR A 105 -1.09 -7.15 5.74
N LEU A 106 -2.26 -7.34 6.36
CA LEU A 106 -3.04 -6.23 6.90
C LEU A 106 -2.47 -5.69 8.23
N VAL A 107 -1.70 -6.50 8.97
CA VAL A 107 -0.95 -6.04 10.13
C VAL A 107 0.21 -5.15 9.69
N TRP A 108 0.96 -5.55 8.66
CA TRP A 108 2.02 -4.72 8.08
C TRP A 108 1.52 -3.31 7.75
N TYR A 109 0.47 -3.21 6.91
CA TYR A 109 -0.07 -1.91 6.51
C TYR A 109 -0.79 -1.15 7.63
N ALA A 110 -1.15 -1.81 8.73
CA ALA A 110 -1.62 -1.13 9.93
C ALA A 110 -0.47 -0.51 10.75
N GLN A 111 0.77 -0.89 10.46
CA GLN A 111 2.00 -0.36 11.06
C GLN A 111 2.75 0.58 10.09
N GLU A 112 2.01 1.22 9.19
CA GLU A 112 2.53 2.25 8.28
C GLU A 112 1.74 3.55 8.38
N VAL A 113 2.43 4.68 8.25
CA VAL A 113 1.82 6.03 8.22
C VAL A 113 1.27 6.30 6.82
N ARG A 114 0.33 5.45 6.38
CA ARG A 114 -0.27 5.52 5.03
C ARG A 114 -1.77 5.21 5.07
N MET A 115 -2.47 5.55 4.01
CA MET A 115 -3.93 5.38 3.86
C MET A 115 -4.37 3.91 3.73
N TYR A 116 -3.48 2.94 3.79
CA TYR A 116 -3.73 1.54 3.42
C TYR A 116 -4.61 0.76 4.39
N THR A 117 -4.93 1.28 5.57
CA THR A 117 -5.98 0.73 6.46
C THR A 117 -7.24 1.57 6.46
N TRP A 118 -7.10 2.88 6.22
CA TRP A 118 -8.22 3.82 6.12
C TRP A 118 -9.11 3.50 4.91
N VAL A 119 -8.51 3.29 3.73
CA VAL A 119 -9.26 2.99 2.50
C VAL A 119 -10.04 1.67 2.61
N PRO A 120 -9.47 0.52 3.04
CA PRO A 120 -10.25 -0.70 3.29
C PRO A 120 -11.37 -0.52 4.31
N PHE A 121 -11.16 0.26 5.37
CA PHE A 121 -12.22 0.59 6.33
C PHE A 121 -13.38 1.30 5.64
N LEU A 122 -13.10 2.32 4.83
CA LEU A 122 -14.13 3.07 4.09
C LEU A 122 -14.86 2.19 3.07
N VAL A 123 -14.14 1.33 2.34
CA VAL A 123 -14.71 0.38 1.39
C VAL A 123 -15.68 -0.59 2.11
N LEU A 124 -15.27 -1.14 3.24
CA LEU A 124 -16.14 -1.99 4.06
C LEU A 124 -17.37 -1.24 4.58
N LEU A 125 -17.19 0.01 5.00
CA LEU A 125 -18.28 0.87 5.46
C LEU A 125 -19.26 1.18 4.33
N ALA A 126 -18.75 1.52 3.14
CA ALA A 126 -19.56 1.81 1.95
C ALA A 126 -20.37 0.59 1.49
N LEU A 127 -19.74 -0.58 1.37
CA LEU A 127 -20.44 -1.82 0.97
C LEU A 127 -21.43 -2.29 2.03
N TYR A 128 -21.12 -2.15 3.32
CA TYR A 128 -22.06 -2.42 4.41
C TYR A 128 -23.26 -1.47 4.34
N ALA A 129 -23.02 -0.18 4.16
CA ALA A 129 -24.07 0.83 4.05
C ALA A 129 -24.93 0.61 2.80
N LEU A 130 -24.31 0.23 1.67
CA LEU A 130 -25.02 -0.10 0.42
C LEU A 130 -25.97 -1.29 0.61
N ASP A 131 -25.51 -2.38 1.23
CA ASP A 131 -26.39 -3.51 1.57
C ASP A 131 -27.56 -3.09 2.47
N ARG A 132 -27.30 -2.20 3.45
CA ARG A 132 -28.36 -1.64 4.32
C ARG A 132 -29.32 -0.76 3.55
N ALA A 133 -28.81 0.10 2.67
CA ALA A 133 -29.60 1.04 1.87
C ALA A 133 -30.55 0.30 0.89
N VAL A 134 -30.07 -0.79 0.31
CA VAL A 134 -30.88 -1.61 -0.63
C VAL A 134 -32.00 -2.36 0.09
N VAL A 135 -31.70 -2.94 1.27
CA VAL A 135 -32.70 -3.71 2.05
C VAL A 135 -33.69 -2.79 2.75
N ARG A 136 -33.23 -1.69 3.33
CA ARG A 136 -34.02 -0.69 4.07
C ARG A 136 -33.62 0.71 3.63
N PRO A 137 -34.21 1.24 2.55
CA PRO A 137 -33.81 2.50 1.94
C PRO A 137 -34.11 3.68 2.86
N ARG A 138 -33.14 4.03 3.67
CA ARG A 138 -33.12 5.21 4.51
C ARG A 138 -32.04 6.16 4.03
N TRP A 139 -32.30 7.48 4.05
CA TRP A 139 -31.39 8.49 3.50
C TRP A 139 -29.99 8.44 4.09
N TYR A 140 -29.85 8.18 5.40
CA TYR A 140 -28.54 8.13 6.05
C TYR A 140 -27.64 6.97 5.56
N TRP A 141 -28.20 5.84 5.13
CA TRP A 141 -27.40 4.78 4.53
C TRP A 141 -26.84 5.20 3.17
N TRP A 142 -27.64 5.91 2.37
CA TRP A 142 -27.19 6.47 1.09
C TRP A 142 -26.16 7.58 1.30
N ALA A 143 -26.35 8.44 2.31
CA ALA A 143 -25.35 9.42 2.69
C ALA A 143 -24.04 8.77 3.15
N THR A 144 -24.11 7.66 3.90
CA THR A 144 -22.93 6.90 4.31
C THR A 144 -22.18 6.31 3.09
N VAL A 145 -22.89 5.74 2.10
CA VAL A 145 -22.29 5.28 0.85
C VAL A 145 -21.56 6.43 0.18
N LEU A 146 -22.26 7.54 -0.06
CA LEU A 146 -21.69 8.73 -0.72
C LEU A 146 -20.44 9.24 0.01
N ILE A 147 -20.52 9.43 1.32
CA ILE A 147 -19.41 9.97 2.11
C ILE A 147 -18.23 9.00 2.13
N ALA A 148 -18.47 7.72 2.41
CA ALA A 148 -17.40 6.73 2.53
C ALA A 148 -16.67 6.53 1.19
N THR A 149 -17.40 6.43 0.08
CA THR A 149 -16.82 6.29 -1.26
C THR A 149 -16.05 7.56 -1.66
N SER A 150 -16.61 8.76 -1.37
CA SER A 150 -15.92 10.03 -1.62
C SER A 150 -14.61 10.13 -0.82
N LEU A 151 -14.65 9.84 0.47
CA LEU A 151 -13.46 9.88 1.32
C LEU A 151 -12.40 8.86 0.90
N ALA A 152 -12.81 7.65 0.47
CA ALA A 152 -11.89 6.65 -0.06
C ALA A 152 -11.17 7.17 -1.31
N PHE A 153 -11.92 7.73 -2.26
CA PHE A 153 -11.37 8.32 -3.47
C PHE A 153 -10.46 9.54 -3.18
N TYR A 154 -10.89 10.45 -2.31
CA TYR A 154 -10.09 11.62 -1.92
C TYR A 154 -8.89 11.27 -1.02
N SER A 155 -8.73 10.03 -0.64
CA SER A 155 -7.54 9.52 0.05
C SER A 155 -6.62 8.75 -0.89
N HIS A 156 -7.20 7.95 -1.81
CA HIS A 156 -6.43 7.11 -2.73
C HIS A 156 -7.16 7.04 -4.09
N ILE A 157 -6.49 7.50 -5.13
CA ILE A 157 -7.11 7.69 -6.43
C ILE A 157 -7.70 6.40 -7.03
N LEU A 158 -7.02 5.27 -6.86
CA LEU A 158 -7.50 3.98 -7.38
C LEU A 158 -8.72 3.44 -6.62
N ALA A 159 -9.10 4.06 -5.49
CA ALA A 159 -10.39 3.78 -4.87
C ALA A 159 -11.59 4.25 -5.71
N ALA A 160 -11.39 5.01 -6.79
CA ALA A 160 -12.41 5.28 -7.81
C ALA A 160 -13.00 3.99 -8.39
N LEU A 161 -12.21 2.91 -8.45
CA LEU A 161 -12.66 1.59 -8.90
C LEU A 161 -13.68 0.93 -7.96
N LEU A 162 -13.90 1.50 -6.76
CA LEU A 162 -14.99 1.10 -5.88
C LEU A 162 -16.37 1.42 -6.50
N ILE A 163 -16.50 2.52 -7.24
CA ILE A 163 -17.78 2.94 -7.84
C ILE A 163 -18.39 1.85 -8.74
N PRO A 164 -17.66 1.30 -9.75
CA PRO A 164 -18.21 0.19 -10.55
C PRO A 164 -18.42 -1.10 -9.74
N VAL A 165 -17.61 -1.34 -8.70
CA VAL A 165 -17.85 -2.47 -7.76
C VAL A 165 -19.18 -2.29 -7.02
N GLU A 166 -19.46 -1.11 -6.47
CA GLU A 166 -20.71 -0.77 -5.80
C GLU A 166 -21.93 -0.88 -6.75
N MET A 167 -21.78 -0.39 -7.99
CA MET A 167 -22.82 -0.55 -9.01
C MET A 167 -23.17 -2.01 -9.23
N LEU A 168 -22.17 -2.88 -9.42
CA LEU A 168 -22.40 -4.31 -9.64
C LEU A 168 -22.95 -4.98 -8.38
N PHE A 169 -22.47 -4.61 -7.20
CA PHE A 169 -23.03 -5.05 -5.91
C PHE A 169 -24.52 -4.71 -5.81
N PHE A 170 -24.90 -3.48 -6.17
CA PHE A 170 -26.28 -3.02 -6.18
C PHE A 170 -27.12 -3.80 -7.19
N LEU A 171 -26.62 -4.01 -8.41
CA LEU A 171 -27.32 -4.74 -9.48
C LEU A 171 -27.49 -6.23 -9.15
N LEU A 172 -26.53 -6.83 -8.48
CA LEU A 172 -26.56 -8.24 -8.08
C LEU A 172 -27.39 -8.48 -6.80
N HIS A 173 -27.77 -7.42 -6.08
CA HIS A 173 -28.53 -7.58 -4.83
C HIS A 173 -29.90 -8.20 -5.09
N PRO A 174 -30.32 -9.24 -4.33
CA PRO A 174 -31.59 -9.95 -4.56
C PRO A 174 -32.84 -9.09 -4.26
N THR A 175 -32.73 -8.18 -3.30
CA THR A 175 -33.83 -7.32 -2.88
C THR A 175 -33.70 -5.94 -3.49
N ARG A 176 -34.71 -5.51 -4.26
CA ARG A 176 -34.70 -4.21 -4.94
C ARG A 176 -36.02 -3.51 -4.73
N HIS A 177 -36.01 -2.44 -3.96
CA HIS A 177 -37.15 -1.55 -3.83
C HIS A 177 -37.03 -0.37 -4.82
N ARG A 178 -38.16 0.15 -5.32
CA ARG A 178 -38.13 1.35 -6.21
C ARG A 178 -37.36 2.52 -5.58
N ARG A 179 -37.52 2.74 -4.26
CA ARG A 179 -36.80 3.78 -3.52
C ARG A 179 -35.29 3.54 -3.46
N ALA A 180 -34.84 2.29 -3.52
CA ALA A 180 -33.43 1.97 -3.60
C ALA A 180 -32.83 2.39 -4.95
N TRP A 181 -33.55 2.21 -6.04
CA TRP A 181 -33.11 2.69 -7.37
C TRP A 181 -32.96 4.20 -7.40
N LEU A 182 -33.92 4.95 -6.86
CA LEU A 182 -33.81 6.40 -6.80
C LEU A 182 -32.62 6.84 -5.93
N GLY A 183 -32.44 6.25 -4.77
CA GLY A 183 -31.28 6.53 -3.89
C GLY A 183 -29.95 6.22 -4.58
N GLY A 184 -29.85 5.05 -5.23
CA GLY A 184 -28.67 4.67 -5.99
C GLY A 184 -28.34 5.63 -7.13
N LEU A 185 -29.35 6.07 -7.89
CA LEU A 185 -29.19 7.05 -8.96
C LEU A 185 -28.73 8.40 -8.43
N ILE A 186 -29.31 8.90 -7.33
CA ILE A 186 -28.89 10.16 -6.70
C ILE A 186 -27.44 10.08 -6.26
N VAL A 187 -27.05 8.99 -5.56
CA VAL A 187 -25.66 8.79 -5.12
C VAL A 187 -24.72 8.73 -6.31
N LEU A 188 -25.09 8.01 -7.38
CA LEU A 188 -24.26 7.92 -8.59
C LEU A 188 -24.06 9.30 -9.24
N ILE A 189 -25.12 10.10 -9.37
CA ILE A 189 -25.02 11.47 -9.89
C ILE A 189 -24.11 12.32 -9.01
N LEU A 190 -24.32 12.29 -7.68
CA LEU A 190 -23.53 13.07 -6.74
C LEU A 190 -22.06 12.62 -6.67
N LEU A 191 -21.77 11.35 -6.93
CA LEU A 191 -20.41 10.85 -7.08
C LEU A 191 -19.79 11.29 -8.41
N THR A 192 -20.54 11.29 -9.49
CA THR A 192 -19.99 11.56 -10.82
C THR A 192 -19.69 13.03 -11.05
N LEU A 193 -20.58 13.95 -10.66
CA LEU A 193 -20.44 15.37 -10.96
C LEU A 193 -19.18 16.03 -10.34
N PRO A 194 -18.88 15.85 -9.05
CA PRO A 194 -17.68 16.45 -8.45
C PRO A 194 -16.37 15.87 -8.99
N TYR A 195 -16.42 14.66 -9.56
CA TYR A 195 -15.23 13.94 -10.05
C TYR A 195 -14.94 14.19 -11.52
N LEU A 196 -15.84 14.79 -12.29
CA LEU A 196 -15.63 15.06 -13.72
C LEU A 196 -14.30 15.78 -14.01
N PRO A 197 -13.88 16.82 -13.27
CA PRO A 197 -12.57 17.43 -13.48
C PRO A 197 -11.41 16.48 -13.22
N LEU A 198 -11.51 15.65 -12.19
CA LEU A 198 -10.49 14.68 -11.84
C LEU A 198 -10.40 13.54 -12.85
N VAL A 199 -11.54 13.05 -13.33
CA VAL A 199 -11.59 12.06 -14.40
C VAL A 199 -10.87 12.58 -15.64
N HIS A 200 -11.05 13.85 -16.01
CA HIS A 200 -10.35 14.44 -17.15
C HIS A 200 -8.82 14.39 -16.99
N TRP A 201 -8.29 14.71 -15.82
CA TRP A 201 -6.84 14.62 -15.55
C TRP A 201 -6.36 13.16 -15.49
N GLN A 202 -7.16 12.27 -14.91
CA GLN A 202 -6.81 10.85 -14.80
C GLN A 202 -6.89 10.12 -16.15
N LEU A 203 -7.78 10.53 -17.05
CA LEU A 203 -7.84 9.98 -18.40
C LEU A 203 -6.52 10.15 -19.16
N ARG A 204 -5.79 11.24 -18.94
CA ARG A 204 -4.45 11.39 -19.50
C ARG A 204 -3.50 10.28 -19.03
N MET A 205 -3.56 9.90 -17.76
CA MET A 205 -2.75 8.79 -17.24
C MET A 205 -3.09 7.43 -17.87
N VAL A 206 -4.34 7.26 -18.31
CA VAL A 206 -4.80 6.01 -18.94
C VAL A 206 -4.35 5.91 -20.40
N PHE A 207 -4.26 7.06 -21.11
CA PHE A 207 -4.03 7.08 -22.56
C PHE A 207 -2.60 7.46 -22.97
N GLU A 208 -1.81 8.08 -22.09
CA GLU A 208 -0.42 8.47 -22.37
C GLU A 208 0.55 7.38 -21.90
N GLU A 209 1.52 7.03 -22.74
CA GLU A 209 2.65 6.17 -22.33
C GLU A 209 3.55 6.92 -21.35
N ARG A 210 3.93 6.26 -20.24
CA ARG A 210 4.74 6.86 -19.18
C ARG A 210 5.78 5.90 -18.65
N GLN A 211 6.93 6.45 -18.34
CA GLN A 211 7.91 5.81 -17.48
C GLN A 211 7.55 6.15 -16.02
N THR A 212 7.27 5.14 -15.21
CA THR A 212 6.75 5.33 -13.84
C THR A 212 7.73 4.85 -12.76
N GLY A 213 8.84 4.23 -13.12
CA GLY A 213 9.76 3.59 -12.18
C GLY A 213 9.22 2.26 -11.58
N TYR A 214 7.97 1.87 -11.88
CA TYR A 214 7.45 0.55 -11.50
C TYR A 214 7.76 -0.50 -12.57
N PRO A 215 8.09 -1.75 -12.18
CA PRO A 215 8.27 -2.83 -13.14
C PRO A 215 6.96 -3.21 -13.82
N PRO A 216 6.98 -3.59 -15.11
CA PRO A 216 5.82 -4.14 -15.77
C PRO A 216 5.48 -5.53 -15.23
N HIS A 217 4.20 -5.81 -15.02
CA HIS A 217 3.71 -7.11 -14.58
C HIS A 217 2.61 -7.62 -15.48
N THR A 218 2.62 -8.91 -15.76
CA THR A 218 1.49 -9.61 -16.38
C THR A 218 0.33 -9.72 -15.39
N LEU A 219 -0.89 -9.93 -15.88
CA LEU A 219 -2.07 -10.13 -15.04
C LEU A 219 -1.87 -11.32 -14.06
N GLY A 220 -1.21 -12.39 -14.52
CA GLY A 220 -0.92 -13.56 -13.69
C GLY A 220 0.06 -13.25 -12.54
N GLU A 221 1.11 -12.49 -12.82
CA GLU A 221 2.07 -12.03 -11.79
C GLU A 221 1.38 -11.12 -10.78
N MET A 222 0.57 -10.15 -11.23
CA MET A 222 -0.21 -9.29 -10.32
C MET A 222 -1.13 -10.11 -9.41
N ALA A 223 -1.83 -11.09 -9.96
CA ALA A 223 -2.70 -11.97 -9.19
C ALA A 223 -1.90 -12.82 -8.18
N SER A 224 -0.73 -13.32 -8.58
CA SER A 224 0.17 -14.09 -7.70
C SER A 224 0.73 -13.24 -6.56
N ILE A 225 1.17 -12.01 -6.83
CA ILE A 225 1.67 -11.06 -5.82
C ILE A 225 0.57 -10.77 -4.79
N LEU A 226 -0.66 -10.48 -5.24
CA LEU A 226 -1.78 -10.24 -4.33
C LEU A 226 -2.13 -11.48 -3.51
N ALA A 227 -2.21 -12.65 -4.14
CA ALA A 227 -2.51 -13.90 -3.45
C ALA A 227 -1.44 -14.23 -2.41
N SER A 228 -0.16 -14.10 -2.72
CA SER A 228 0.94 -14.27 -1.78
C SER A 228 0.85 -13.28 -0.62
N GLY A 229 0.65 -12.00 -0.91
CA GLY A 229 0.48 -10.97 0.13
C GLY A 229 -0.67 -11.31 1.08
N TRP A 230 -1.85 -11.61 0.55
CA TRP A 230 -3.05 -11.89 1.36
C TRP A 230 -2.98 -13.19 2.16
N THR A 231 -2.18 -14.17 1.72
CA THR A 231 -2.07 -15.47 2.38
C THR A 231 -0.92 -15.55 3.37
N THR A 232 0.23 -14.99 3.00
CA THR A 232 1.48 -15.17 3.77
C THR A 232 2.13 -13.86 4.19
N GLY A 233 1.68 -12.70 3.67
CA GLY A 233 2.26 -11.38 3.95
C GLY A 233 3.46 -11.05 3.07
N MET A 234 4.23 -10.03 3.43
CA MET A 234 5.25 -9.39 2.58
C MET A 234 6.70 -9.75 2.93
N THR A 235 6.95 -10.61 3.91
CA THR A 235 8.32 -10.94 4.33
C THR A 235 9.03 -11.90 3.37
N ALA A 236 10.27 -11.57 2.99
CA ALA A 236 11.08 -12.38 2.09
C ALA A 236 11.87 -13.52 2.80
N ALA A 237 12.09 -13.40 4.12
CA ALA A 237 12.96 -14.29 4.88
C ALA A 237 12.22 -15.54 5.41
N ARG A 238 11.62 -16.33 4.52
CA ARG A 238 10.83 -17.52 4.89
C ARG A 238 11.32 -18.79 4.22
N PRO A 239 11.12 -19.96 4.86
CA PRO A 239 11.28 -21.21 4.15
C PRO A 239 10.27 -21.29 2.99
N PHE A 240 10.75 -21.49 1.79
CA PHE A 240 9.96 -21.55 0.54
C PHE A 240 8.71 -22.47 0.64
N TRP A 241 8.83 -23.61 1.31
CA TRP A 241 7.72 -24.55 1.50
C TRP A 241 6.55 -23.96 2.32
N LEU A 242 6.84 -23.06 3.27
CA LEU A 242 5.79 -22.41 4.10
C LEU A 242 4.93 -21.47 3.27
N ASP A 243 5.56 -20.75 2.35
CA ASP A 243 4.85 -19.87 1.41
C ASP A 243 3.93 -20.67 0.49
N TRP A 244 4.43 -21.79 -0.04
CA TRP A 244 3.63 -22.64 -0.91
C TRP A 244 2.46 -23.29 -0.20
N ILE A 245 2.63 -23.75 1.03
CA ILE A 245 1.53 -24.30 1.84
C ILE A 245 0.49 -23.19 2.12
N GLY A 246 0.92 -22.03 2.60
CA GLY A 246 0.03 -20.91 2.89
C GLY A 246 -0.74 -20.45 1.65
N LEU A 247 0.00 -20.18 0.56
CA LEU A 247 -0.59 -19.75 -0.71
C LEU A 247 -1.57 -20.78 -1.27
N SER A 248 -1.17 -22.05 -1.37
CA SER A 248 -1.99 -23.11 -1.97
C SER A 248 -3.23 -23.40 -1.13
N LEU A 249 -3.07 -23.58 0.19
CA LEU A 249 -4.17 -23.90 1.09
C LEU A 249 -5.22 -22.79 1.12
N VAL A 250 -4.78 -21.56 1.36
CA VAL A 250 -5.70 -20.44 1.58
C VAL A 250 -6.36 -20.05 0.26
N SER A 251 -5.61 -20.06 -0.88
CA SER A 251 -6.19 -19.83 -2.20
C SER A 251 -7.19 -20.90 -2.60
N ALA A 252 -6.87 -22.20 -2.35
CA ALA A 252 -7.80 -23.29 -2.61
C ALA A 252 -9.10 -23.17 -1.80
N LEU A 253 -9.00 -22.74 -0.54
CA LEU A 253 -10.18 -22.46 0.29
C LEU A 253 -11.01 -21.30 -0.28
N GLY A 254 -10.37 -20.24 -0.80
CA GLY A 254 -11.06 -19.14 -1.45
C GLY A 254 -11.82 -19.59 -2.71
N VAL A 255 -11.18 -20.36 -3.57
CA VAL A 255 -11.82 -20.95 -4.78
C VAL A 255 -12.96 -21.87 -4.39
N LEU A 256 -12.74 -22.76 -3.42
CA LEU A 256 -13.78 -23.65 -2.92
C LEU A 256 -14.99 -22.87 -2.37
N GLY A 257 -14.74 -21.76 -1.66
CA GLY A 257 -15.79 -20.91 -1.13
C GLY A 257 -16.63 -20.25 -2.23
N LEU A 258 -16.00 -19.73 -3.28
CA LEU A 258 -16.70 -19.19 -4.45
C LEU A 258 -17.51 -20.27 -5.15
N LEU A 259 -16.95 -21.45 -5.37
CA LEU A 259 -17.65 -22.61 -5.96
C LEU A 259 -18.84 -23.05 -5.09
N ALA A 260 -18.65 -23.13 -3.76
CA ALA A 260 -19.72 -23.49 -2.83
C ALA A 260 -20.90 -22.50 -2.86
N LEU A 261 -20.61 -21.20 -3.00
CA LEU A 261 -21.65 -20.18 -3.20
C LEU A 261 -22.32 -20.32 -4.57
N PHE A 262 -21.54 -20.51 -5.64
CA PHE A 262 -22.03 -20.58 -7.01
C PHE A 262 -22.94 -21.80 -7.22
N LEU A 263 -22.54 -22.98 -6.69
CA LEU A 263 -23.27 -24.23 -6.84
C LEU A 263 -24.46 -24.36 -5.87
N LYS A 264 -24.60 -23.46 -4.91
CA LYS A 264 -25.72 -23.49 -3.97
C LYS A 264 -27.04 -23.25 -4.71
N ARG A 265 -27.74 -24.34 -5.06
CA ARG A 265 -29.08 -24.32 -5.64
C ARG A 265 -30.11 -23.96 -4.56
N GLY A 266 -30.95 -22.92 -4.78
CA GLY A 266 -32.04 -22.55 -3.88
C GLY A 266 -32.30 -21.03 -3.84
N GLU A 267 -33.31 -20.60 -3.12
CA GLU A 267 -33.89 -19.24 -3.09
C GLU A 267 -32.98 -18.10 -2.56
N GLY A 268 -31.72 -18.33 -2.38
CA GLY A 268 -30.81 -17.36 -1.75
C GLY A 268 -29.85 -16.60 -2.66
N GLY A 269 -29.85 -16.80 -3.99
CA GLY A 269 -28.97 -16.07 -4.92
C GLY A 269 -27.47 -16.28 -4.63
N GLY A 270 -27.06 -17.50 -4.31
CA GLY A 270 -25.65 -17.84 -3.97
C GLY A 270 -24.67 -17.41 -5.06
N TRP A 271 -25.01 -17.66 -6.34
CA TRP A 271 -24.20 -17.24 -7.49
C TRP A 271 -24.01 -15.71 -7.56
N ARG A 272 -25.03 -14.91 -7.16
CA ARG A 272 -24.91 -13.45 -7.14
C ARG A 272 -23.88 -12.98 -6.11
N ARG A 273 -23.83 -13.66 -4.94
CA ARG A 273 -22.86 -13.39 -3.89
C ARG A 273 -21.45 -13.80 -4.32
N ALA A 274 -21.32 -14.97 -4.96
CA ALA A 274 -20.05 -15.41 -5.53
C ALA A 274 -19.55 -14.40 -6.57
N LEU A 275 -20.42 -13.98 -7.49
CA LEU A 275 -20.08 -13.00 -8.49
C LEU A 275 -19.73 -11.64 -7.89
N ALA A 276 -20.44 -11.19 -6.84
CA ALA A 276 -20.16 -9.94 -6.16
C ALA A 276 -18.76 -9.96 -5.50
N LEU A 277 -18.39 -11.05 -4.82
CA LEU A 277 -17.04 -11.21 -4.25
C LEU A 277 -15.97 -11.29 -5.34
N LEU A 278 -16.24 -12.01 -6.43
CA LEU A 278 -15.33 -12.13 -7.55
C LEU A 278 -15.08 -10.76 -8.22
N VAL A 279 -16.15 -10.03 -8.51
CA VAL A 279 -16.09 -8.69 -9.10
C VAL A 279 -15.30 -7.72 -8.21
N TRP A 280 -15.50 -7.78 -6.91
CA TRP A 280 -14.76 -6.92 -5.96
C TRP A 280 -13.24 -7.10 -6.05
N VAL A 281 -12.76 -8.30 -6.39
CA VAL A 281 -11.33 -8.58 -6.59
C VAL A 281 -10.89 -8.39 -8.04
N VAL A 282 -11.61 -9.02 -8.98
CA VAL A 282 -11.15 -9.15 -10.37
C VAL A 282 -11.27 -7.84 -11.14
N LEU A 283 -12.37 -7.08 -10.94
CA LEU A 283 -12.57 -5.84 -11.70
C LEU A 283 -11.46 -4.81 -11.45
N PRO A 284 -11.08 -4.48 -10.18
CA PRO A 284 -9.99 -3.56 -9.92
C PRO A 284 -8.63 -4.08 -10.44
N LEU A 285 -8.36 -5.38 -10.29
CA LEU A 285 -7.13 -5.99 -10.76
C LEU A 285 -6.99 -5.87 -12.29
N VAL A 286 -8.05 -6.24 -13.04
CA VAL A 286 -8.06 -6.14 -14.50
C VAL A 286 -7.96 -4.69 -14.96
N ALA A 287 -8.64 -3.77 -14.27
CA ALA A 287 -8.56 -2.34 -14.59
C ALA A 287 -7.14 -1.79 -14.42
N ILE A 288 -6.46 -2.12 -13.31
CA ILE A 288 -5.07 -1.68 -13.08
C ILE A 288 -4.12 -2.35 -14.08
N TRP A 289 -4.28 -3.64 -14.35
CA TRP A 289 -3.50 -4.32 -15.38
C TRP A 289 -3.65 -3.64 -16.75
N TRP A 290 -4.87 -3.32 -17.15
CA TRP A 290 -5.14 -2.66 -18.42
C TRP A 290 -4.47 -1.27 -18.51
N VAL A 291 -4.54 -0.47 -17.45
CA VAL A 291 -3.85 0.83 -17.38
C VAL A 291 -2.32 0.64 -17.40
N SER A 292 -1.82 -0.38 -16.70
CA SER A 292 -0.38 -0.68 -16.61
C SER A 292 0.25 -1.13 -17.94
N LEU A 293 -0.55 -1.48 -18.94
CA LEU A 293 -0.03 -1.77 -20.29
C LEU A 293 0.61 -0.55 -20.98
N ARG A 294 0.27 0.67 -20.53
CA ARG A 294 0.83 1.93 -21.06
C ARG A 294 1.80 2.63 -20.12
N GLY A 295 1.65 2.41 -18.85
CA GLY A 295 2.54 2.93 -17.81
C GLY A 295 2.38 2.08 -16.56
N PRO A 296 3.38 1.26 -16.20
CA PRO A 296 3.29 0.39 -15.04
C PRO A 296 2.98 1.19 -13.77
N ILE A 297 1.86 0.86 -13.08
CA ILE A 297 1.45 1.53 -11.84
C ILE A 297 1.12 0.53 -10.73
N PHE A 298 1.29 -0.77 -10.99
CA PHE A 298 0.88 -1.80 -10.05
C PHE A 298 1.84 -1.88 -8.86
N THR A 299 1.23 -1.86 -7.69
CA THR A 299 1.81 -2.37 -6.45
C THR A 299 0.66 -3.00 -5.65
N ASP A 300 0.95 -4.03 -4.87
CA ASP A 300 -0.02 -4.80 -4.09
C ASP A 300 -0.87 -3.92 -3.16
N ARG A 301 -0.24 -2.93 -2.52
CA ARG A 301 -0.87 -1.99 -1.59
C ARG A 301 -1.99 -1.15 -2.19
N TYR A 302 -1.99 -0.91 -3.50
CA TYR A 302 -3.04 -0.14 -4.16
C TYR A 302 -4.37 -0.89 -4.27
N LEU A 303 -4.31 -2.23 -4.19
CA LEU A 303 -5.49 -3.11 -4.19
C LEU A 303 -5.78 -3.74 -2.81
N ILE A 304 -5.15 -3.26 -1.75
CA ILE A 304 -5.35 -3.78 -0.37
C ILE A 304 -6.83 -3.82 0.05
N TRP A 305 -7.63 -2.90 -0.43
CA TRP A 305 -9.06 -2.82 -0.14
C TRP A 305 -9.89 -3.94 -0.79
N THR A 306 -9.30 -4.78 -1.63
CA THR A 306 -9.93 -5.98 -2.20
C THR A 306 -9.67 -7.24 -1.34
N ALA A 307 -8.65 -7.24 -0.48
CA ALA A 307 -8.35 -8.35 0.41
C ALA A 307 -9.52 -8.82 1.29
N PRO A 308 -10.41 -7.95 1.81
CA PRO A 308 -11.59 -8.39 2.56
C PRO A 308 -12.53 -9.33 1.78
N ALA A 309 -12.66 -9.14 0.46
CA ALA A 309 -13.46 -10.03 -0.39
C ALA A 309 -12.84 -11.43 -0.47
N PHE A 310 -11.50 -11.51 -0.57
CA PHE A 310 -10.77 -12.76 -0.54
C PHE A 310 -10.96 -13.48 0.80
N TYR A 311 -10.85 -12.79 1.94
CA TYR A 311 -11.07 -13.42 3.25
C TYR A 311 -12.51 -13.89 3.44
N LEU A 312 -13.50 -13.19 2.87
CA LEU A 312 -14.89 -13.67 2.85
C LEU A 312 -15.01 -14.96 2.03
N ALA A 313 -14.39 -15.05 0.86
CA ALA A 313 -14.39 -16.25 0.05
C ALA A 313 -13.74 -17.43 0.78
N VAL A 314 -12.57 -17.22 1.40
CA VAL A 314 -11.87 -18.23 2.22
C VAL A 314 -12.76 -18.68 3.38
N ALA A 315 -13.39 -17.77 4.09
CA ALA A 315 -14.29 -18.07 5.21
C ALA A 315 -15.48 -18.93 4.77
N VAL A 316 -16.02 -18.68 3.58
CA VAL A 316 -17.08 -19.54 3.00
C VAL A 316 -16.57 -20.95 2.75
N GLY A 317 -15.35 -21.11 2.19
CA GLY A 317 -14.71 -22.40 1.96
C GLY A 317 -14.49 -23.19 3.26
N VAL A 318 -13.99 -22.52 4.29
CA VAL A 318 -13.81 -23.09 5.63
C VAL A 318 -15.14 -23.60 6.21
N VAL A 319 -16.18 -22.77 6.18
CA VAL A 319 -17.51 -23.13 6.69
C VAL A 319 -18.14 -24.24 5.86
N PHE A 320 -17.93 -24.26 4.55
CA PHE A 320 -18.41 -25.32 3.69
C PHE A 320 -17.79 -26.69 4.05
N LEU A 321 -16.47 -26.74 4.27
CA LEU A 321 -15.78 -27.95 4.70
C LEU A 321 -16.23 -28.45 6.08
N GLY A 322 -16.68 -27.57 6.95
CA GLY A 322 -17.29 -27.94 8.24
C GLY A 322 -18.54 -28.82 8.13
N ARG A 323 -19.17 -28.88 6.95
CA ARG A 323 -20.29 -29.79 6.67
C ARG A 323 -19.82 -31.23 6.42
N VAL A 324 -18.58 -31.40 5.95
CA VAL A 324 -17.98 -32.71 5.74
C VAL A 324 -17.50 -33.29 7.08
N TRP A 325 -16.84 -32.46 7.87
CA TRP A 325 -16.35 -32.82 9.20
C TRP A 325 -16.32 -31.63 10.12
N ARG A 326 -17.08 -31.68 11.20
CA ARG A 326 -17.31 -30.53 12.10
C ARG A 326 -16.05 -29.90 12.71
N TYR A 327 -14.96 -30.66 12.83
CA TYR A 327 -13.69 -30.16 13.40
C TYR A 327 -12.74 -29.58 12.35
N LEU A 328 -13.01 -29.81 11.06
CA LEU A 328 -12.14 -29.36 9.97
C LEU A 328 -11.94 -27.83 9.94
N PRO A 329 -12.97 -26.99 10.14
CA PRO A 329 -12.79 -25.54 10.24
C PRO A 329 -11.81 -25.13 11.34
N THR A 330 -11.88 -25.76 12.51
CA THR A 330 -10.99 -25.48 13.64
C THR A 330 -9.55 -25.86 13.32
N LEU A 331 -9.32 -27.05 12.71
CA LEU A 331 -7.99 -27.47 12.28
C LEU A 331 -7.41 -26.54 11.23
N LEU A 332 -8.19 -26.18 10.21
CA LEU A 332 -7.77 -25.26 9.16
C LEU A 332 -7.39 -23.88 9.75
N LEU A 333 -8.21 -23.37 10.69
CA LEU A 333 -7.89 -22.13 11.37
C LEU A 333 -6.57 -22.26 12.14
N LEU A 334 -6.37 -23.31 12.90
CA LEU A 334 -5.13 -23.51 13.64
C LEU A 334 -3.91 -23.51 12.71
N VAL A 335 -3.98 -24.18 11.57
CA VAL A 335 -2.90 -24.18 10.56
C VAL A 335 -2.68 -22.76 10.04
N ILE A 336 -3.73 -22.06 9.65
CA ILE A 336 -3.61 -20.67 9.14
C ILE A 336 -3.05 -19.73 10.21
N LEU A 337 -3.51 -19.86 11.46
CA LEU A 337 -3.01 -19.03 12.56
C LEU A 337 -1.55 -19.32 12.92
N ILE A 338 -1.12 -20.58 12.81
CA ILE A 338 0.30 -20.94 13.01
C ILE A 338 1.15 -20.31 11.90
N VAL A 339 0.75 -20.50 10.63
CA VAL A 339 1.46 -19.89 9.48
C VAL A 339 1.52 -18.37 9.62
N ASN A 340 0.39 -17.73 9.90
CA ASN A 340 0.32 -16.29 10.09
C ASN A 340 1.12 -15.84 11.33
N GLY A 341 1.12 -16.61 12.40
CA GLY A 341 1.90 -16.35 13.61
C GLY A 341 3.42 -16.35 13.36
N VAL A 342 3.90 -17.32 12.57
CA VAL A 342 5.31 -17.38 12.14
C VAL A 342 5.64 -16.13 11.28
N ASN A 343 4.77 -15.80 10.33
CA ASN A 343 4.98 -14.64 9.47
C ASN A 343 4.96 -13.32 10.24
N LEU A 344 4.06 -13.17 11.21
CA LEU A 344 4.00 -11.99 12.09
C LEU A 344 5.25 -11.90 12.98
N TYR A 345 5.74 -13.04 13.50
CA TYR A 345 6.99 -13.06 14.24
C TYR A 345 8.17 -12.60 13.38
N GLN A 346 8.26 -13.08 12.14
CA GLN A 346 9.33 -12.67 11.22
C GLN A 346 9.26 -11.19 10.85
N GLN A 347 8.06 -10.62 10.70
CA GLN A 347 7.90 -9.17 10.46
C GLN A 347 8.48 -8.30 11.60
N VAL A 348 8.62 -8.87 12.80
CA VAL A 348 9.20 -8.17 13.95
C VAL A 348 10.69 -8.50 14.12
N ALA A 349 11.06 -9.77 13.86
CA ALA A 349 12.40 -10.28 14.14
C ALA A 349 13.43 -9.93 13.05
N VAL A 350 12.97 -9.62 11.83
CA VAL A 350 13.83 -9.30 10.69
C VAL A 350 13.51 -7.90 10.18
N PRO A 351 14.50 -7.08 9.84
CA PRO A 351 14.26 -5.81 9.17
C PRO A 351 13.50 -6.04 7.86
N ILE A 352 12.41 -5.29 7.67
CA ILE A 352 11.55 -5.39 6.49
C ILE A 352 11.30 -4.01 5.86
N LYS A 353 11.72 -2.96 6.54
CA LYS A 353 11.73 -1.56 6.06
C LYS A 353 13.17 -1.07 5.96
N PRO A 354 13.47 -0.18 5.02
CA PRO A 354 14.81 0.43 4.96
C PRO A 354 15.21 1.03 6.31
N GLN A 355 16.41 0.70 6.77
CA GLN A 355 16.90 1.07 8.10
C GLN A 355 17.51 2.50 8.13
N PHE A 356 16.72 3.49 7.73
CA PHE A 356 17.17 4.88 7.74
C PHE A 356 17.41 5.44 9.13
N ARG A 357 16.76 4.93 10.19
CA ARG A 357 17.00 5.34 11.56
C ARG A 357 18.44 5.01 11.97
N GLU A 358 18.83 3.79 11.71
CA GLU A 358 20.14 3.26 12.02
C GLU A 358 21.23 3.95 11.19
N ALA A 359 20.96 4.15 9.88
CA ALA A 359 21.85 4.87 8.99
C ALA A 359 22.01 6.35 9.39
N ALA A 360 20.95 7.02 9.82
CA ALA A 360 21.03 8.41 10.29
C ALA A 360 21.87 8.55 11.57
N VAL A 361 21.68 7.63 12.52
CA VAL A 361 22.51 7.61 13.77
C VAL A 361 23.98 7.37 13.43
N TYR A 362 24.28 6.44 12.51
CA TYR A 362 25.65 6.19 12.10
C TYR A 362 26.30 7.42 11.44
N LEU A 363 25.58 8.09 10.54
CA LEU A 363 26.04 9.32 9.90
C LEU A 363 26.28 10.45 10.92
N GLU A 364 25.41 10.60 11.93
CA GLU A 364 25.55 11.63 12.97
C GLU A 364 26.82 11.43 13.81
N GLU A 365 27.22 10.18 14.03
CA GLU A 365 28.40 9.82 14.81
C GLU A 365 29.72 9.90 14.02
N HIS A 366 29.68 9.73 12.69
CA HIS A 366 30.91 9.53 11.89
C HIS A 366 31.17 10.60 10.82
N ARG A 367 30.14 11.40 10.45
CA ARG A 367 30.29 12.42 9.40
C ARG A 367 31.02 13.65 9.93
N ASP A 368 32.02 14.11 9.20
CA ASP A 368 32.53 15.45 9.36
C ASP A 368 31.45 16.48 8.92
N PRO A 369 31.18 17.56 9.67
CA PRO A 369 30.20 18.57 9.28
C PRO A 369 30.42 19.19 7.90
N ASP A 370 31.65 19.27 7.43
CA ASP A 370 32.00 19.83 6.12
C ASP A 370 31.91 18.81 4.98
N ALA A 371 31.77 17.51 5.26
CA ALA A 371 31.61 16.47 4.27
C ALA A 371 30.23 16.56 3.57
N LEU A 372 30.22 16.40 2.24
CA LEU A 372 28.99 16.39 1.45
C LEU A 372 28.15 15.12 1.71
N LEU A 373 26.88 15.28 2.03
CA LEU A 373 25.91 14.18 1.99
C LEU A 373 25.29 14.09 0.59
N LEU A 374 25.59 13.03 -0.14
CA LEU A 374 25.04 12.77 -1.46
C LEU A 374 23.94 11.72 -1.37
N PHE A 375 22.69 12.10 -1.67
CA PHE A 375 21.56 11.19 -1.64
C PHE A 375 21.32 10.57 -3.01
N GLN A 376 21.42 9.25 -3.11
CA GLN A 376 21.12 8.51 -4.35
C GLN A 376 19.70 8.77 -4.82
N ILE A 377 18.73 8.81 -3.89
CA ILE A 377 17.38 9.28 -4.13
C ILE A 377 17.17 10.59 -3.37
N PRO A 378 16.87 11.70 -4.04
CA PRO A 378 16.74 13.02 -3.40
C PRO A 378 15.80 13.05 -2.20
N TYR A 379 14.65 12.38 -2.33
CA TYR A 379 13.63 12.36 -1.27
C TYR A 379 14.08 11.70 0.03
N ASN A 380 15.18 10.95 0.03
CA ASN A 380 15.69 10.29 1.23
C ASN A 380 16.33 11.26 2.22
N HIS A 381 16.72 12.48 1.80
CA HIS A 381 17.18 13.50 2.74
C HIS A 381 16.12 13.85 3.79
N PHE A 382 14.83 13.86 3.43
CA PHE A 382 13.74 14.09 4.40
C PHE A 382 13.63 13.00 5.46
N VAL A 383 14.04 11.77 5.13
CA VAL A 383 14.01 10.66 6.10
C VAL A 383 15.16 10.77 7.07
N VAL A 384 16.35 11.10 6.57
CA VAL A 384 17.51 11.35 7.44
C VAL A 384 17.25 12.57 8.32
N ASP A 385 16.73 13.68 7.78
CA ASP A 385 16.36 14.90 8.49
C ASP A 385 15.34 14.64 9.64
N TYR A 386 14.42 13.69 9.46
CA TYR A 386 13.47 13.31 10.50
C TYR A 386 14.16 12.71 11.75
N TYR A 387 15.29 12.03 11.57
CA TYR A 387 16.03 11.37 12.65
C TYR A 387 17.23 12.20 13.15
N TRP A 388 17.55 13.28 12.47
CA TRP A 388 18.73 14.10 12.75
C TRP A 388 18.36 15.39 13.47
N ASP A 389 19.03 15.70 14.57
CA ASP A 389 18.79 16.91 15.37
C ASP A 389 19.58 18.13 14.88
N LEU A 390 20.56 17.94 13.96
CA LEU A 390 21.43 18.98 13.41
C LEU A 390 21.03 19.33 11.96
N PRO A 391 21.44 20.49 11.41
CA PRO A 391 21.29 20.77 9.99
C PRO A 391 21.99 19.72 9.14
N LEU A 392 21.33 19.22 8.08
CA LEU A 392 21.93 18.24 7.16
C LEU A 392 22.99 18.84 6.22
N ASP A 393 23.00 20.16 6.06
CA ASP A 393 23.93 20.82 5.14
C ASP A 393 25.40 20.57 5.50
N PRO A 394 26.29 20.42 4.48
CA PRO A 394 25.98 20.40 3.05
C PRO A 394 25.43 19.07 2.56
N TRP A 395 24.37 19.10 1.74
CA TRP A 395 23.84 17.93 1.07
C TRP A 395 23.47 18.20 -0.39
N ALA A 396 23.44 17.16 -1.21
CA ALA A 396 23.08 17.26 -2.63
C ALA A 396 22.30 16.03 -3.12
N GLU A 397 21.65 16.21 -4.26
CA GLU A 397 20.96 15.15 -5.00
C GLU A 397 21.90 14.49 -5.98
N ALA A 398 21.97 13.15 -5.99
CA ALA A 398 22.69 12.44 -7.03
C ALA A 398 22.00 12.60 -8.39
N PRO A 399 22.76 12.70 -9.50
CA PRO A 399 22.19 12.81 -10.84
C PRO A 399 21.27 11.65 -11.18
N PHE A 400 20.10 11.94 -11.80
CA PHE A 400 19.19 10.92 -12.30
C PHE A 400 19.71 10.36 -13.62
N THR A 401 20.05 9.06 -13.67
CA THR A 401 20.69 8.44 -14.85
C THR A 401 19.74 7.57 -15.68
N ASN A 402 18.51 7.29 -15.19
CA ASN A 402 17.56 6.38 -15.83
C ASN A 402 16.76 6.98 -16.99
N TRP A 403 17.02 8.26 -17.37
CA TRP A 403 16.35 8.83 -18.54
C TRP A 403 16.62 8.01 -19.80
N ARG A 404 15.54 7.62 -20.49
CA ARG A 404 15.61 6.86 -21.74
C ARG A 404 15.36 7.74 -22.96
N THR A 405 16.04 7.42 -24.06
CA THR A 405 15.71 7.97 -25.38
C THR A 405 14.46 7.28 -25.95
N PRO A 406 13.79 7.85 -26.98
CA PRO A 406 12.67 7.19 -27.65
C PRO A 406 13.02 5.81 -28.20
N GLU A 407 14.30 5.58 -28.56
CA GLU A 407 14.83 4.31 -29.09
C GLU A 407 15.18 3.30 -27.97
N GLY A 408 14.94 3.67 -26.70
CA GLY A 408 15.16 2.80 -25.53
C GLY A 408 16.58 2.85 -24.94
N GLY A 409 17.50 3.63 -25.51
CA GLY A 409 18.83 3.88 -24.94
C GLY A 409 18.79 4.81 -23.73
N TYR A 410 19.91 4.95 -23.03
CA TYR A 410 20.03 5.93 -21.94
C TYR A 410 20.46 7.31 -22.47
N GLN A 411 19.88 8.39 -21.93
CA GLN A 411 20.26 9.76 -22.26
C GLN A 411 21.56 10.16 -21.55
N VAL A 412 21.77 9.69 -20.32
CA VAL A 412 22.96 10.01 -19.53
C VAL A 412 24.06 9.00 -19.82
N SER A 413 25.18 9.45 -20.36
CA SER A 413 26.42 8.67 -20.57
C SER A 413 27.32 8.78 -19.34
N GLN A 414 28.32 7.91 -19.23
CA GLN A 414 29.37 8.02 -18.21
C GLN A 414 30.12 9.37 -18.28
N GLY A 415 30.40 9.87 -19.49
CA GLY A 415 31.07 11.16 -19.64
C GLY A 415 30.23 12.36 -19.23
N SER A 416 28.89 12.35 -19.53
CA SER A 416 28.02 13.43 -19.10
C SER A 416 27.74 13.37 -17.57
N LEU A 417 27.70 12.20 -16.97
CA LEU A 417 27.65 12.03 -15.53
C LEU A 417 28.92 12.55 -14.85
N ALA A 418 30.09 12.21 -15.39
CA ALA A 418 31.38 12.64 -14.83
C ALA A 418 31.48 14.15 -14.69
N LEU A 419 31.02 14.92 -15.69
CA LEU A 419 30.97 16.38 -15.61
C LEU A 419 30.01 16.87 -14.48
N GLN A 420 28.84 16.24 -14.33
CA GLN A 420 27.90 16.60 -13.27
C GLN A 420 28.46 16.28 -11.89
N MET A 421 29.10 15.13 -11.73
CA MET A 421 29.71 14.73 -10.46
C MET A 421 30.90 15.61 -10.09
N GLN A 422 31.74 15.99 -11.05
CA GLN A 422 32.86 16.91 -10.84
C GLN A 422 32.36 18.28 -10.32
N ASP A 423 31.33 18.83 -10.96
CA ASP A 423 30.73 20.11 -10.56
C ASP A 423 30.12 20.00 -9.15
N LEU A 424 29.40 18.91 -8.88
CA LEU A 424 28.70 18.66 -7.63
C LEU A 424 29.65 18.50 -6.43
N THR A 425 30.83 17.93 -6.65
CA THR A 425 31.80 17.60 -5.61
C THR A 425 33.01 18.54 -5.56
N ALA A 426 33.05 19.57 -6.42
CA ALA A 426 34.23 20.44 -6.58
C ALA A 426 34.70 21.13 -5.29
N ASP A 427 33.78 21.45 -4.41
CA ASP A 427 34.06 22.19 -3.16
C ASP A 427 34.23 21.28 -1.94
N PHE A 428 34.29 19.94 -2.10
CA PHE A 428 34.29 18.99 -1.00
C PHE A 428 35.45 18.01 -1.08
N ASP A 429 36.11 17.82 0.07
CA ASP A 429 37.20 16.84 0.22
C ASP A 429 36.67 15.44 0.55
N GLU A 430 35.45 15.37 1.12
CA GLU A 430 34.81 14.12 1.54
C GLU A 430 33.33 14.06 1.12
N VAL A 431 32.88 12.88 0.75
CA VAL A 431 31.51 12.61 0.32
C VAL A 431 30.99 11.36 1.02
N TRP A 432 29.82 11.47 1.65
CA TRP A 432 29.04 10.35 2.11
C TRP A 432 27.89 10.07 1.12
N LEU A 433 27.93 8.93 0.44
CA LEU A 433 26.84 8.48 -0.43
C LEU A 433 25.81 7.69 0.39
N VAL A 434 24.60 8.21 0.49
CA VAL A 434 23.43 7.50 1.04
C VAL A 434 22.79 6.72 -0.10
N TYR A 435 23.10 5.43 -0.18
CA TYR A 435 22.79 4.55 -1.28
C TYR A 435 21.57 3.68 -0.97
N SER A 436 20.46 3.95 -1.61
CA SER A 436 19.24 3.17 -1.42
C SER A 436 18.31 3.27 -2.63
N GLU A 437 17.49 2.25 -2.87
CA GLU A 437 16.51 2.17 -3.99
C GLU A 437 17.12 2.51 -5.38
N VAL A 438 18.34 2.13 -5.61
CA VAL A 438 19.20 2.57 -6.71
C VAL A 438 18.58 2.30 -8.08
N ALA A 439 17.92 1.15 -8.26
CA ALA A 439 17.26 0.80 -9.51
C ALA A 439 16.21 1.83 -9.98
N MET A 440 15.64 2.62 -9.06
CA MET A 440 14.67 3.66 -9.40
C MET A 440 15.31 4.93 -9.96
N TRP A 441 16.59 5.20 -9.65
CA TRP A 441 17.26 6.46 -9.94
C TRP A 441 18.48 6.31 -10.85
N ASP A 442 19.26 5.27 -10.60
CA ASP A 442 20.54 4.97 -11.25
C ASP A 442 20.74 3.45 -11.37
N GLU A 443 19.91 2.77 -12.17
CA GLU A 443 19.93 1.31 -12.31
C GLU A 443 21.25 0.74 -12.84
N ARG A 444 22.12 1.60 -13.41
CA ARG A 444 23.48 1.26 -13.88
C ARG A 444 24.55 1.54 -12.84
N GLU A 445 24.19 2.05 -11.65
CA GLU A 445 25.09 2.38 -10.54
C GLU A 445 26.24 3.33 -10.93
N LEU A 446 25.96 4.26 -11.84
CA LEU A 446 26.99 5.14 -12.41
C LEU A 446 27.52 6.15 -11.39
N VAL A 447 26.70 6.58 -10.43
CA VAL A 447 27.12 7.52 -9.38
C VAL A 447 28.17 6.84 -8.49
N LYS A 448 27.87 5.63 -8.01
CA LYS A 448 28.82 4.86 -7.19
C LYS A 448 30.07 4.50 -7.99
N TRP A 449 29.91 4.06 -9.25
CA TRP A 449 31.03 3.79 -10.15
C TRP A 449 31.97 5.01 -10.29
N TRP A 450 31.40 6.23 -10.42
CA TRP A 450 32.21 7.45 -10.51
C TRP A 450 33.00 7.72 -9.24
N LEU A 451 32.36 7.58 -8.07
CA LEU A 451 33.02 7.75 -6.77
C LEU A 451 34.12 6.70 -6.56
N ASP A 452 33.89 5.44 -6.90
CA ASP A 452 34.89 4.37 -6.86
C ASP A 452 36.11 4.65 -7.77
N ALA A 453 35.90 5.34 -8.90
CA ALA A 453 36.96 5.64 -9.88
C ALA A 453 37.74 6.92 -9.54
N HIS A 454 37.18 7.88 -8.80
CA HIS A 454 37.77 9.19 -8.56
C HIS A 454 38.06 9.47 -7.09
N GLY A 455 37.51 8.70 -6.18
CA GLY A 455 37.71 8.81 -4.73
C GLY A 455 38.42 7.61 -4.15
N VAL A 456 38.79 7.74 -2.87
CA VAL A 456 39.30 6.63 -2.05
C VAL A 456 38.22 6.29 -1.05
N LEU A 457 37.72 5.07 -1.06
CA LEU A 457 36.77 4.59 -0.07
C LEU A 457 37.45 4.55 1.32
N LEU A 458 36.92 5.33 2.25
CA LEU A 458 37.42 5.42 3.64
C LEU A 458 36.67 4.50 4.57
N ASP A 459 35.32 4.41 4.38
CA ASP A 459 34.42 3.64 5.24
C ASP A 459 33.18 3.19 4.48
N GLU A 460 32.61 2.06 4.89
CA GLU A 460 31.32 1.57 4.38
C GLU A 460 30.53 0.87 5.48
N GLU A 461 29.22 1.13 5.55
CA GLU A 461 28.31 0.48 6.48
C GLU A 461 27.05 0.04 5.79
N HIS A 462 26.58 -1.18 6.08
CA HIS A 462 25.47 -1.81 5.40
C HIS A 462 24.28 -2.02 6.34
N PHE A 463 23.18 -1.38 6.02
CA PHE A 463 21.89 -1.56 6.67
C PHE A 463 20.90 -2.23 5.71
N TYR A 464 19.80 -2.76 6.22
CA TYR A 464 18.79 -3.34 5.36
C TYR A 464 18.22 -2.30 4.38
N LEU A 465 18.44 -2.47 3.09
CA LEU A 465 18.02 -1.59 1.97
C LEU A 465 18.58 -0.15 2.03
N VAL A 466 19.60 0.11 2.82
CA VAL A 466 20.32 1.38 2.87
C VAL A 466 21.79 1.09 3.12
N ASP A 467 22.67 1.49 2.20
CA ASP A 467 24.11 1.42 2.39
C ASP A 467 24.69 2.83 2.48
N LEU A 468 25.73 2.98 3.26
CA LEU A 468 26.51 4.21 3.41
C LEU A 468 27.92 3.97 2.88
N TYR A 469 28.41 4.87 2.03
CA TYR A 469 29.77 4.84 1.52
C TYR A 469 30.44 6.18 1.76
N HIS A 470 31.60 6.18 2.41
CA HIS A 470 32.39 7.38 2.69
C HIS A 470 33.62 7.42 1.78
N TYR A 471 33.77 8.47 1.01
CA TYR A 471 34.88 8.67 0.09
C TYR A 471 35.66 9.92 0.42
N ALA A 472 37.01 9.85 0.40
CA ALA A 472 37.87 11.02 0.23
C ALA A 472 38.04 11.31 -1.27
N LEU A 473 37.90 12.57 -1.64
CA LEU A 473 38.11 13.03 -3.00
C LEU A 473 39.46 13.74 -3.11
N PRO A 474 40.26 13.46 -4.18
CA PRO A 474 41.49 14.19 -4.41
C PRO A 474 41.18 15.65 -4.73
N GLN A 475 41.84 16.58 -4.03
CA GLN A 475 41.72 18.01 -4.36
C GLN A 475 42.24 18.22 -5.78
N SER A 476 41.43 18.91 -6.60
CA SER A 476 41.93 19.39 -7.90
C SER A 476 42.96 20.51 -7.66
N GLU A 477 44.26 20.18 -7.85
CA GLU A 477 45.33 21.18 -7.82
C GLU A 477 45.09 22.33 -8.83
#